data_6f91241d16a61702d8e3fa56e2263224
#
_entry.id   6f91241d16a61702d8e3fa56e2263224
#
_cell.length_a   1.000
_cell.length_b   1.000
_cell.length_c   1.000
_cell.angle_alpha   90.00
_cell.angle_beta   90.00
_cell.angle_gamma   90.00
#
_symmetry.space_group_name_H-M   'P 1'
#
loop_
_entity.id
_entity.type
_entity.pdbx_description
1 polymer ?
#
loop_
_entity_poly.entity_id
_entity_poly.type
_entity_poly.pdbx_seq_one_letter_code
_entity_poly.pdbx_strand_id
1 'polypeptide(L)'
;MSPLPAKLKKLSRRKMHIRSRIAGTIERPRLTVRSTLKHIYAQVIDDASGKTLASASSVQLKITGGNMDAAKAVGKAIAESAKAVSVSRVCFDRNGRLFHGRVKALAEAARESGLDF
;
A
#
# COMPACT_ATOMS: atom_id res chain seq x y z
N MET A 1 -21.53 -14.72 -17.45
CA MET A 1 -20.21 -14.44 -16.88
C MET A 1 -19.50 -15.72 -16.49
N SER A 2 -18.25 -15.85 -16.88
CA SER A 2 -17.44 -16.99 -16.46
C SER A 2 -17.11 -16.89 -14.98
N PRO A 3 -17.23 -17.98 -14.20
CA PRO A 3 -16.84 -17.94 -12.80
C PRO A 3 -15.32 -17.75 -12.67
N LEU A 4 -14.90 -16.99 -11.64
CA LEU A 4 -13.48 -16.83 -11.34
C LEU A 4 -12.89 -18.14 -10.83
N PRO A 5 -11.60 -18.42 -11.13
CA PRO A 5 -10.90 -19.54 -10.51
C PRO A 5 -10.93 -19.43 -8.99
N ALA A 6 -10.89 -20.57 -8.29
CA ALA A 6 -10.96 -20.60 -6.83
C ALA A 6 -9.87 -19.75 -6.17
N LYS A 7 -8.66 -19.73 -6.73
CA LYS A 7 -7.54 -18.93 -6.23
C LYS A 7 -7.86 -17.44 -6.25
N LEU A 8 -8.45 -16.93 -7.32
CA LEU A 8 -8.83 -15.52 -7.44
C LEU A 8 -10.02 -15.17 -6.54
N LYS A 9 -10.97 -16.08 -6.35
CA LYS A 9 -12.07 -15.88 -5.42
C LYS A 9 -11.58 -15.71 -3.97
N LYS A 10 -10.61 -16.51 -3.53
CA LYS A 10 -10.02 -16.39 -2.19
C LYS A 10 -9.34 -15.06 -1.99
N LEU A 11 -8.56 -14.59 -2.96
CA LEU A 11 -7.88 -13.30 -2.88
C LEU A 11 -8.90 -12.15 -2.83
N SER A 12 -9.95 -12.20 -3.65
CA SER A 12 -11.01 -11.20 -3.68
C SER A 12 -11.73 -11.12 -2.32
N ARG A 13 -12.04 -12.24 -1.68
CA ARG A 13 -12.66 -12.30 -0.35
C ARG A 13 -11.77 -11.67 0.72
N ARG A 14 -10.46 -11.92 0.68
CA ARG A 14 -9.51 -11.32 1.61
C ARG A 14 -9.49 -9.80 1.47
N LYS A 15 -9.49 -9.27 0.25
CA LYS A 15 -9.55 -7.83 -0.01
C LYS A 15 -10.83 -7.22 0.55
N MET A 16 -11.97 -7.82 0.30
CA MET A 16 -13.25 -7.35 0.81
C MET A 16 -13.28 -7.35 2.35
N HIS A 17 -12.79 -8.41 2.97
CA HIS A 17 -12.74 -8.52 4.43
C HIS A 17 -11.87 -7.43 5.05
N ILE A 18 -10.71 -7.17 4.50
CA ILE A 18 -9.81 -6.11 4.96
C ILE A 18 -10.46 -4.75 4.78
N ARG A 19 -11.04 -4.46 3.62
CA ARG A 19 -11.66 -3.17 3.30
C ARG A 19 -12.91 -2.90 4.12
N SER A 20 -13.64 -3.92 4.55
CA SER A 20 -14.79 -3.73 5.44
C SER A 20 -14.38 -3.17 6.80
N ARG A 21 -13.12 -3.40 7.22
CA ARG A 21 -12.55 -2.89 8.47
C ARG A 21 -11.74 -1.61 8.29
N ILE A 22 -11.19 -1.39 7.09
CA ILE A 22 -10.27 -0.29 6.78
C ILE A 22 -10.92 0.58 5.72
N ALA A 23 -11.74 1.54 6.15
CA ALA A 23 -12.26 2.57 5.28
C ALA A 23 -11.34 3.79 5.36
N GLY A 24 -10.71 4.17 4.25
CA GLY A 24 -9.89 5.37 4.19
C GLY A 24 -10.74 6.62 4.19
N THR A 25 -10.41 7.58 5.06
CA THR A 25 -11.06 8.89 5.13
C THR A 25 -10.04 9.98 4.86
N ILE A 26 -10.47 11.24 4.75
CA ILE A 26 -9.55 12.36 4.56
C ILE A 26 -8.62 12.53 5.77
N GLU A 27 -9.10 12.21 6.98
CA GLU A 27 -8.30 12.28 8.21
C GLU A 27 -7.35 11.09 8.34
N ARG A 28 -7.76 9.93 7.83
CA ARG A 28 -6.98 8.71 7.89
C ARG A 28 -7.11 7.94 6.57
N PRO A 29 -6.42 8.40 5.52
CA PRO A 29 -6.47 7.77 4.21
C PRO A 29 -5.94 6.34 4.24
N ARG A 30 -6.29 5.56 3.25
CA ARG A 30 -5.85 4.18 3.12
C ARG A 30 -4.50 4.11 2.40
N LEU A 31 -3.50 3.53 3.06
CA LEU A 31 -2.22 3.20 2.43
C LEU A 31 -2.33 1.80 1.84
N THR A 32 -2.42 1.70 0.53
CA THR A 32 -2.50 0.41 -0.17
C THR A 32 -1.16 0.06 -0.80
N VAL A 33 -0.79 -1.22 -0.70
CA VAL A 33 0.46 -1.75 -1.25
C VAL A 33 0.13 -2.83 -2.26
N ARG A 34 0.72 -2.71 -3.44
CA ARG A 34 0.63 -3.73 -4.49
C ARG A 34 2.04 -4.18 -4.84
N SER A 35 2.29 -5.48 -4.78
CA SER A 35 3.57 -6.04 -5.17
C SER A 35 3.41 -7.00 -6.35
N THR A 36 4.32 -6.89 -7.31
CA THR A 36 4.46 -7.81 -8.42
C THR A 36 5.84 -8.45 -8.34
N LEU A 37 6.13 -9.38 -9.24
CA LEU A 37 7.42 -10.07 -9.25
C LEU A 37 8.60 -9.09 -9.36
N LYS A 38 8.48 -8.05 -10.17
CA LYS A 38 9.56 -7.10 -10.47
C LYS A 38 9.43 -5.75 -9.81
N HIS A 39 8.26 -5.39 -9.32
CA HIS A 39 7.99 -4.04 -8.81
C HIS A 39 7.11 -4.04 -7.57
N ILE A 40 7.17 -2.95 -6.83
CA ILE A 40 6.33 -2.72 -5.68
C ILE A 40 5.78 -1.28 -5.75
N TYR A 41 4.51 -1.12 -5.38
CA TYR A 41 3.77 0.14 -5.49
C TYR A 41 3.10 0.46 -4.17
N ALA A 42 3.07 1.73 -3.81
CA ALA A 42 2.34 2.21 -2.64
C ALA A 42 1.53 3.45 -3.02
N GLN A 43 0.30 3.53 -2.53
CA GLN A 43 -0.59 4.66 -2.76
C GLN A 43 -1.33 5.01 -1.48
N VAL A 44 -1.49 6.31 -1.24
CA VAL A 44 -2.33 6.84 -0.16
C VAL A 44 -3.61 7.36 -0.81
N ILE A 45 -4.74 6.75 -0.49
CA ILE A 45 -6.02 6.97 -1.17
C ILE A 45 -7.06 7.48 -0.17
N ASP A 46 -7.74 8.56 -0.53
CA ASP A 46 -8.95 9.01 0.15
C ASP A 46 -10.16 8.34 -0.50
N ASP A 47 -10.75 7.35 0.18
CA ASP A 47 -11.88 6.59 -0.36
C ASP A 47 -13.17 7.44 -0.48
N ALA A 48 -13.31 8.47 0.34
CA ALA A 48 -14.50 9.32 0.29
C ALA A 48 -14.57 10.14 -1.01
N SER A 49 -13.42 10.67 -1.47
CA SER A 49 -13.35 11.43 -2.73
C SER A 49 -12.86 10.60 -3.91
N GLY A 50 -12.34 9.40 -3.67
CA GLY A 50 -11.75 8.55 -4.68
C GLY A 50 -10.42 9.07 -5.23
N LYS A 51 -9.74 9.97 -4.52
CA LYS A 51 -8.48 10.57 -4.97
C LYS A 51 -7.28 9.87 -4.38
N THR A 52 -6.24 9.70 -5.20
CA THR A 52 -4.92 9.29 -4.73
C THR A 52 -4.17 10.52 -4.25
N LEU A 53 -3.87 10.58 -2.96
CA LEU A 53 -3.22 11.74 -2.34
C LEU A 53 -1.70 11.70 -2.50
N ALA A 54 -1.11 10.52 -2.48
CA ALA A 54 0.32 10.33 -2.64
C ALA A 54 0.58 8.95 -3.28
N SER A 55 1.67 8.83 -4.01
CA SER A 55 2.06 7.55 -4.61
C SER A 55 3.58 7.43 -4.68
N ALA A 56 4.07 6.21 -4.57
CA ALA A 56 5.48 5.89 -4.76
C ALA A 56 5.59 4.46 -5.29
N SER A 57 6.61 4.20 -6.10
CA SER A 57 6.85 2.86 -6.62
C SER A 57 8.31 2.68 -6.98
N SER A 58 8.73 1.41 -7.10
CA SER A 58 10.06 1.10 -7.61
C SER A 58 10.26 1.58 -9.04
N VAL A 59 9.19 1.64 -9.84
CA VAL A 59 9.23 2.18 -11.21
C VAL A 59 9.57 3.68 -11.18
N GLN A 60 8.89 4.46 -10.32
CA GLN A 60 9.15 5.90 -10.16
C GLN A 60 10.55 6.18 -9.65
N LEU A 61 11.05 5.34 -8.75
CA LEU A 61 12.40 5.47 -8.19
C LEU A 61 13.49 4.91 -9.11
N LYS A 62 13.10 4.27 -10.21
CA LYS A 62 14.01 3.64 -11.19
C LYS A 62 14.93 2.60 -10.55
N ILE A 63 14.37 1.78 -9.66
CA ILE A 63 15.08 0.70 -8.98
C ILE A 63 14.41 -0.65 -9.25
N THR A 64 15.16 -1.72 -9.05
CA THR A 64 14.62 -3.08 -9.14
C THR A 64 13.72 -3.35 -7.93
N GLY A 65 12.43 -3.62 -8.15
CA GLY A 65 11.43 -3.75 -7.09
C GLY A 65 11.23 -5.15 -6.55
N GLY A 66 12.07 -6.10 -6.93
CA GLY A 66 11.90 -7.50 -6.55
C GLY A 66 12.47 -7.90 -5.20
N ASN A 67 13.05 -7.00 -4.42
CA ASN A 67 13.70 -7.29 -3.16
C ASN A 67 13.21 -6.39 -2.01
N MET A 68 13.67 -6.70 -0.79
CA MET A 68 13.26 -5.97 0.41
C MET A 68 13.85 -4.57 0.48
N ASP A 69 15.04 -4.34 -0.06
CA ASP A 69 15.67 -3.02 -0.09
C ASP A 69 14.85 -2.03 -0.92
N ALA A 70 14.32 -2.49 -2.05
CA ALA A 70 13.43 -1.70 -2.87
C ALA A 70 12.13 -1.37 -2.11
N ALA A 71 11.58 -2.32 -1.38
CA ALA A 71 10.39 -2.10 -0.56
C ALA A 71 10.63 -1.04 0.52
N LYS A 72 11.79 -1.07 1.17
CA LYS A 72 12.18 -0.05 2.15
C LYS A 72 12.29 1.33 1.51
N ALA A 73 12.90 1.43 0.32
CA ALA A 73 13.01 2.69 -0.40
C ALA A 73 11.64 3.25 -0.78
N VAL A 74 10.73 2.40 -1.26
CA VAL A 74 9.36 2.81 -1.58
C VAL A 74 8.60 3.23 -0.33
N GLY A 75 8.76 2.53 0.80
CA GLY A 75 8.15 2.88 2.08
C GLY A 75 8.57 4.26 2.56
N LYS A 76 9.85 4.56 2.48
CA LYS A 76 10.39 5.89 2.81
C LYS A 76 9.82 6.95 1.87
N ALA A 77 9.80 6.68 0.57
CA ALA A 77 9.31 7.62 -0.44
C ALA A 77 7.82 7.91 -0.26
N ILE A 78 6.99 6.91 0.02
CA ILE A 78 5.56 7.14 0.24
C ILE A 78 5.31 7.94 1.53
N ALA A 79 6.08 7.72 2.57
CA ALA A 79 5.97 8.50 3.80
C ALA A 79 6.33 9.97 3.57
N GLU A 80 7.38 10.24 2.83
CA GLU A 80 7.78 11.60 2.48
C GLU A 80 6.74 12.29 1.60
N SER A 81 6.18 11.59 0.62
CA SER A 81 5.12 12.10 -0.25
C SER A 81 3.84 12.39 0.54
N ALA A 82 3.49 11.53 1.48
CA ALA A 82 2.32 11.73 2.34
C ALA A 82 2.49 12.97 3.23
N LYS A 83 3.67 13.17 3.80
CA LYS A 83 3.97 14.36 4.59
C LYS A 83 3.86 15.64 3.78
N ALA A 84 4.28 15.61 2.51
CA ALA A 84 4.19 16.76 1.62
C ALA A 84 2.76 17.20 1.38
N VAL A 85 1.79 16.31 1.49
CA VAL A 85 0.35 16.62 1.40
C VAL A 85 -0.35 16.63 2.77
N SER A 86 0.43 16.77 3.84
CA SER A 86 -0.06 16.88 5.23
C SER A 86 -0.79 15.64 5.73
N VAL A 87 -0.44 14.47 5.24
CA VAL A 87 -0.97 13.18 5.73
C VAL A 87 0.05 12.56 6.67
N SER A 88 -0.35 12.34 7.93
CA SER A 88 0.50 11.69 8.94
C SER A 88 -0.06 10.36 9.43
N ARG A 89 -1.37 10.16 9.33
CA ARG A 89 -2.06 8.93 9.75
C ARG A 89 -2.67 8.23 8.55
N VAL A 90 -2.51 6.92 8.49
CA VAL A 90 -3.08 6.10 7.41
C VAL A 90 -3.62 4.79 7.98
N CYS A 91 -4.55 4.17 7.25
CA CYS A 91 -4.98 2.79 7.49
C CYS A 91 -4.24 1.90 6.50
N PHE A 92 -3.50 0.93 7.00
CA PHE A 92 -2.70 0.05 6.14
C PHE A 92 -3.56 -1.02 5.50
N ASP A 93 -3.58 -1.05 4.15
CA ASP A 93 -4.25 -2.07 3.35
C ASP A 93 -3.21 -2.83 2.54
N ARG A 94 -2.91 -4.05 2.95
CA ARG A 94 -1.95 -4.92 2.26
C ARG A 94 -2.54 -5.61 1.02
N ASN A 95 -3.75 -5.22 0.62
CA ASN A 95 -4.39 -5.67 -0.61
C ASN A 95 -4.57 -7.21 -0.68
N GLY A 96 -4.92 -7.83 0.45
CA GLY A 96 -5.11 -9.28 0.55
C GLY A 96 -3.82 -10.09 0.62
N ARG A 97 -2.65 -9.46 0.61
CA ARG A 97 -1.36 -10.12 0.73
C ARG A 97 -1.00 -10.34 2.19
N LEU A 98 -0.13 -11.30 2.46
CA LEU A 98 0.38 -11.53 3.80
C LEU A 98 1.30 -10.38 4.23
N PHE A 99 1.28 -10.05 5.52
CA PHE A 99 2.19 -9.07 6.11
C PHE A 99 3.55 -9.71 6.33
N HIS A 100 4.29 -9.90 5.24
CA HIS A 100 5.54 -10.63 5.20
C HIS A 100 6.43 -10.12 4.06
N GLY A 101 7.74 -10.32 4.18
CA GLY A 101 8.69 -9.98 3.14
C GLY A 101 8.64 -8.51 2.74
N ARG A 102 8.46 -8.23 1.46
CA ARG A 102 8.44 -6.87 0.91
C ARG A 102 7.34 -5.98 1.48
N VAL A 103 6.15 -6.53 1.70
CA VAL A 103 5.03 -5.77 2.26
C VAL A 103 5.37 -5.29 3.68
N LYS A 104 5.91 -6.17 4.49
CA LYS A 104 6.35 -5.85 5.86
C LYS A 104 7.48 -4.83 5.84
N ALA A 105 8.49 -5.00 4.98
CA ALA A 105 9.62 -4.10 4.87
C ALA A 105 9.17 -2.68 4.48
N LEU A 106 8.24 -2.55 3.55
CA LEU A 106 7.66 -1.27 3.14
C LEU A 106 6.93 -0.61 4.32
N ALA A 107 6.08 -1.36 5.01
CA ALA A 107 5.31 -0.85 6.14
C ALA A 107 6.22 -0.35 7.27
N GLU A 108 7.24 -1.11 7.63
CA GLU A 108 8.19 -0.72 8.67
C GLU A 108 8.97 0.52 8.27
N ALA A 109 9.44 0.63 7.02
CA ALA A 109 10.14 1.81 6.53
C ALA A 109 9.24 3.05 6.55
N ALA A 110 7.97 2.92 6.17
CA ALA A 110 7.02 4.02 6.23
C ALA A 110 6.78 4.48 7.67
N ARG A 111 6.68 3.57 8.63
CA ARG A 111 6.54 3.89 10.05
C ARG A 111 7.79 4.61 10.58
N GLU A 112 8.97 4.12 10.26
CA GLU A 112 10.24 4.76 10.64
C GLU A 112 10.37 6.18 10.07
N SER A 113 9.78 6.43 8.92
CA SER A 113 9.79 7.74 8.27
C SER A 113 8.67 8.66 8.75
N GLY A 114 7.85 8.21 9.70
CA GLY A 114 6.91 9.06 10.42
C GLY A 114 5.43 8.86 10.12
N LEU A 115 5.04 7.88 9.31
CA LEU A 115 3.64 7.54 9.15
C LEU A 115 3.11 6.77 10.38
N ASP A 116 1.90 7.09 10.80
CA ASP A 116 1.22 6.45 11.92
C ASP A 116 0.17 5.47 11.40
N PHE A 117 0.36 4.23 11.70
CA PHE A 117 -0.63 3.18 11.43
C PHE A 117 -0.33 1.89 12.19
#